data_4919dee2c12b8eedac6dc239bd7095b9
#
_entry.id   4919dee2c12b8eedac6dc239bd7095b9
#
_cell.length_a   1.000
_cell.length_b   1.000
_cell.length_c   1.000
_cell.angle_alpha   90.00
_cell.angle_beta   90.00
_cell.angle_gamma   90.00
#
_symmetry.space_group_name_H-M   'P 1'
#
loop_
_entity.id
_entity.type
_entity.pdbx_description
1 polymer ?
#
loop_
_entity_poly.entity_id
_entity_poly.type
_entity_poly.pdbx_seq_one_letter_code
_entity_poly.pdbx_strand_id
1 'polypeptide(L)'
;MGIMTIDGQAIEFTDEPNVLSVIRKAGIDIPTLCYHSELSIYGACRLCTVEDDRGKTFASCSEKPRDGMIIYTNTPRLMRYRKLILELLLAAHCRDCTTCIKSGECHLQELAHRMGVHEIRFENVREIQPIDTSSHAIIRDPNKCILCGDCVRMCDNVQNINAIDFAYRGTDAQVIPAFNKKIAETDCVGCGQCRVVCPTGAISIHTNIDEVWEALADKNTKVIAQIAPAVRVAIGDNFGYAKGENVMGKLVGVLHRLGFDEVYDTSYGADLTVVEESKEFIERFTSGEKMPLFTSCCPAWVKYCENKYPEFVPNLSTCRSPQQMFGAVVREYYKDPEKNEGKKIVSVSIMPCTAKKEEILRPESYTNGKQDVDYVLTTTEIVRMIRKSGIVFDKVEIEAADVPFGIGSGSGVIFGVTGGVTEAVLRRLQQGHNRVDMESIKKSGVRGDDGIKVLTYNYNGREIKAAVVNGLANADKVLQQIKNHEAEYDFVEVMACRTGCIMGGGQPVNAGPRTRKARMKGLYDTDVNTQIKKSNENPMILSLYDTLLKGKEHELLHRNFSGK
;
A
#
# COMPACT_ATOMS: atom_id res chain seq x y z
N MET A 1 14.56 32.76 2.02
CA MET A 1 15.83 32.37 2.67
C MET A 1 15.95 33.17 3.94
N GLY A 2 16.21 32.54 5.08
CA GLY A 2 16.35 33.20 6.37
C GLY A 2 17.21 32.34 7.29
N ILE A 3 17.56 32.89 8.42
CA ILE A 3 18.35 32.23 9.47
C ILE A 3 17.55 32.26 10.77
N MET A 4 17.43 31.14 11.45
CA MET A 4 16.88 31.08 12.80
C MET A 4 17.86 30.41 13.75
N THR A 5 17.78 30.77 15.02
CA THR A 5 18.65 30.22 16.08
C THR A 5 17.88 29.14 16.84
N ILE A 6 18.41 27.90 16.84
CA ILE A 6 17.81 26.74 17.52
C ILE A 6 18.81 26.25 18.56
N ASP A 7 18.44 26.30 19.83
CA ASP A 7 19.32 25.93 20.97
C ASP A 7 20.73 26.56 20.90
N GLY A 8 20.80 27.82 20.44
CA GLY A 8 22.05 28.57 20.29
C GLY A 8 22.77 28.34 18.95
N GLN A 9 22.29 27.50 18.07
CA GLN A 9 22.88 27.25 16.74
C GLN A 9 22.11 27.99 15.64
N ALA A 10 22.80 28.69 14.76
CA ALA A 10 22.23 29.37 13.60
C ALA A 10 21.98 28.35 12.48
N ILE A 11 20.72 28.22 12.04
CA ILE A 11 20.28 27.28 11.03
C ILE A 11 19.62 28.04 9.87
N GLU A 12 20.14 27.86 8.69
CA GLU A 12 19.55 28.40 7.46
C GLU A 12 18.32 27.63 7.03
N PHE A 13 17.30 28.33 6.58
CA PHE A 13 16.09 27.76 5.97
C PHE A 13 15.70 28.49 4.68
N THR A 14 15.00 27.80 3.80
CA THR A 14 14.55 28.34 2.49
C THR A 14 13.05 28.25 2.34
N ASP A 15 12.54 27.05 2.19
CA ASP A 15 11.15 26.68 1.86
C ASP A 15 10.55 25.67 2.84
N GLU A 16 11.22 25.43 3.96
CA GLU A 16 10.70 24.53 4.98
C GLU A 16 9.29 24.96 5.42
N PRO A 17 8.29 24.03 5.40
CA PRO A 17 6.88 24.37 5.58
C PRO A 17 6.54 24.84 7.01
N ASN A 18 7.36 24.49 7.98
CA ASN A 18 7.17 24.81 9.40
C ASN A 18 8.48 24.75 10.19
N VAL A 19 8.44 25.31 11.39
CA VAL A 19 9.59 25.32 12.33
C VAL A 19 10.10 23.91 12.65
N LEU A 20 9.21 22.91 12.77
CA LEU A 20 9.58 21.52 13.02
C LEU A 20 10.52 20.97 11.93
N SER A 21 10.27 21.33 10.67
CA SER A 21 11.10 20.89 9.54
C SER A 21 12.52 21.47 9.63
N VAL A 22 12.65 22.72 10.07
CA VAL A 22 13.97 23.36 10.30
C VAL A 22 14.69 22.71 11.48
N ILE A 23 13.97 22.40 12.57
CA ILE A 23 14.53 21.69 13.74
C ILE A 23 15.07 20.31 13.32
N ARG A 24 14.32 19.56 12.51
CA ARG A 24 14.76 18.25 12.00
C ARG A 24 15.96 18.37 11.04
N LYS A 25 16.03 19.45 10.25
CA LYS A 25 17.20 19.77 9.42
C LYS A 25 18.45 20.02 10.26
N ALA A 26 18.30 20.60 11.44
CA ALA A 26 19.37 20.78 12.43
C ALA A 26 19.80 19.47 13.13
N GLY A 27 19.22 18.32 12.78
CA GLY A 27 19.53 17.03 13.39
C GLY A 27 18.86 16.80 14.75
N ILE A 28 17.91 17.65 15.15
CA ILE A 28 17.21 17.54 16.43
C ILE A 28 15.90 16.78 16.23
N ASP A 29 15.76 15.63 16.92
CA ASP A 29 14.57 14.81 16.88
C ASP A 29 13.57 15.20 17.98
N ILE A 30 12.66 16.13 17.66
CA ILE A 30 11.54 16.47 18.52
C ILE A 30 10.39 15.45 18.34
N PRO A 31 9.80 14.92 19.45
CA PRO A 31 8.72 13.95 19.38
C PRO A 31 7.45 14.53 18.75
N THR A 32 6.78 13.71 17.94
CA THR A 32 5.48 14.03 17.34
C THR A 32 4.62 12.77 17.29
N LEU A 33 3.28 12.90 17.39
CA LEU A 33 2.32 11.81 17.22
C LEU A 33 1.20 12.15 16.23
N CYS A 34 1.04 13.43 15.85
CA CYS A 34 -0.01 13.89 14.94
C CYS A 34 0.54 14.63 13.71
N TYR A 35 1.85 14.56 13.48
CA TYR A 35 2.49 15.18 12.32
C TYR A 35 2.99 14.13 11.35
N HIS A 36 2.48 14.20 10.14
CA HIS A 36 2.94 13.41 9.01
C HIS A 36 3.22 14.35 7.84
N SER A 37 4.38 14.19 7.17
CA SER A 37 4.82 15.11 6.10
C SER A 37 3.88 15.17 4.88
N GLU A 38 3.03 14.16 4.71
CA GLU A 38 2.10 14.05 3.59
C GLU A 38 0.65 14.43 3.95
N LEU A 39 0.41 14.82 5.21
CA LEU A 39 -0.90 15.23 5.69
C LEU A 39 -0.93 16.72 6.02
N SER A 40 -2.11 17.30 5.99
CA SER A 40 -2.33 18.66 6.48
C SER A 40 -1.92 18.79 7.94
N ILE A 41 -1.49 19.99 8.35
CA ILE A 41 -1.07 20.28 9.71
C ILE A 41 -2.30 20.31 10.62
N TYR A 42 -2.23 19.64 11.78
CA TYR A 42 -3.32 19.57 12.75
C TYR A 42 -2.95 20.12 14.13
N GLY A 43 -1.74 19.80 14.65
CA GLY A 43 -1.23 20.35 15.91
C GLY A 43 -1.90 19.81 17.18
N ALA A 44 -2.55 18.65 17.13
CA ALA A 44 -3.32 18.09 18.24
C ALA A 44 -2.48 17.58 19.41
N CYS A 45 -1.40 16.83 19.16
CA CYS A 45 -0.67 16.13 20.21
C CYS A 45 0.21 17.04 21.09
N ARG A 46 0.60 18.21 20.60
CA ARG A 46 1.42 19.21 21.33
C ARG A 46 2.83 18.74 21.76
N LEU A 47 3.26 17.55 21.39
CA LEU A 47 4.59 17.04 21.76
C LEU A 47 5.75 17.83 21.12
N CYS A 48 5.50 18.43 19.94
CA CYS A 48 6.47 19.27 19.23
C CYS A 48 6.58 20.71 19.79
N THR A 49 6.04 20.97 20.97
CA THR A 49 6.10 22.32 21.60
C THR A 49 7.55 22.73 21.82
N VAL A 50 7.85 23.97 21.44
CA VAL A 50 9.12 24.71 21.65
C VAL A 50 8.86 26.01 22.39
N GLU A 51 9.91 26.67 22.86
CA GLU A 51 9.86 27.92 23.59
C GLU A 51 10.68 29.00 22.85
N ASP A 52 10.15 30.22 22.71
CA ASP A 52 10.91 31.34 22.15
C ASP A 52 11.78 32.04 23.21
N ASP A 53 12.55 33.04 22.80
CA ASP A 53 13.42 33.84 23.64
C ASP A 53 12.69 34.65 24.74
N ARG A 54 11.36 34.80 24.61
CA ARG A 54 10.48 35.46 25.58
C ARG A 54 9.73 34.49 26.50
N GLY A 55 10.05 33.21 26.40
CA GLY A 55 9.37 32.15 27.19
C GLY A 55 7.98 31.78 26.72
N LYS A 56 7.54 32.23 25.53
CA LYS A 56 6.25 31.80 24.93
C LYS A 56 6.43 30.44 24.30
N THR A 57 5.50 29.54 24.60
CA THR A 57 5.48 28.18 24.03
C THR A 57 4.49 28.05 22.88
N PHE A 58 4.89 27.31 21.81
CA PHE A 58 4.04 27.03 20.66
C PHE A 58 4.39 25.69 20.01
N ALA A 59 3.48 25.15 19.21
CA ALA A 59 3.69 23.90 18.49
C ALA A 59 4.51 24.16 17.21
N SER A 60 5.74 23.64 17.15
CA SER A 60 6.64 23.86 16.01
C SER A 60 6.12 23.34 14.66
N CYS A 61 5.24 22.31 14.68
CA CYS A 61 4.67 21.76 13.46
C CYS A 61 3.65 22.70 12.77
N SER A 62 3.08 23.66 13.50
CA SER A 62 2.04 24.57 12.99
C SER A 62 2.50 26.03 12.81
N GLU A 63 3.74 26.35 13.18
CA GLU A 63 4.31 27.69 13.05
C GLU A 63 5.26 27.75 11.85
N LYS A 64 5.16 28.82 11.06
CA LYS A 64 6.10 29.07 9.95
C LYS A 64 7.44 29.62 10.46
N PRO A 65 8.59 29.18 9.88
CA PRO A 65 9.87 29.76 10.23
C PRO A 65 9.95 31.23 9.80
N ARG A 66 10.62 32.06 10.61
CA ARG A 66 10.83 33.49 10.34
C ARG A 66 12.29 33.81 10.55
N ASP A 67 12.83 34.73 9.75
CA ASP A 67 14.18 35.22 9.89
C ASP A 67 14.40 35.88 11.26
N GLY A 68 15.55 35.60 11.87
CA GLY A 68 15.89 36.07 13.21
C GLY A 68 15.14 35.38 14.36
N MET A 69 14.32 34.35 14.11
CA MET A 69 13.60 33.62 15.15
C MET A 69 14.55 32.83 16.04
N ILE A 70 14.40 32.98 17.37
CA ILE A 70 15.20 32.27 18.38
C ILE A 70 14.27 31.31 19.12
N ILE A 71 14.64 30.02 19.16
CA ILE A 71 13.84 28.98 19.84
C ILE A 71 14.73 28.02 20.63
N TYR A 72 14.11 27.45 21.66
CA TYR A 72 14.66 26.40 22.51
C TYR A 72 13.82 25.15 22.41
N THR A 73 14.46 23.99 22.27
CA THR A 73 13.78 22.70 22.05
C THR A 73 13.80 21.80 23.28
N ASN A 74 14.68 22.04 24.27
CA ASN A 74 14.99 21.10 25.34
C ASN A 74 15.07 21.70 26.73
N THR A 75 14.34 22.80 26.99
CA THR A 75 14.31 23.40 28.34
C THR A 75 13.67 22.45 29.37
N PRO A 76 14.03 22.55 30.68
CA PRO A 76 13.39 21.74 31.72
C PRO A 76 11.87 21.86 31.77
N ARG A 77 11.33 23.03 31.37
CA ARG A 77 9.90 23.27 31.24
C ARG A 77 9.28 22.45 30.12
N LEU A 78 9.90 22.41 28.94
CA LEU A 78 9.45 21.63 27.78
C LEU A 78 9.51 20.12 28.05
N MET A 79 10.56 19.66 28.74
CA MET A 79 10.66 18.24 29.13
C MET A 79 9.51 17.82 30.06
N ARG A 80 9.18 18.66 31.04
CA ARG A 80 8.01 18.43 31.92
C ARG A 80 6.70 18.43 31.14
N TYR A 81 6.52 19.33 30.17
CA TYR A 81 5.32 19.38 29.34
C TYR A 81 5.16 18.11 28.50
N ARG A 82 6.21 17.66 27.83
CA ARG A 82 6.16 16.43 27.02
C ARG A 82 5.83 15.21 27.85
N LYS A 83 6.45 15.09 29.03
CA LYS A 83 6.13 13.99 29.97
C LYS A 83 4.67 14.03 30.40
N LEU A 84 4.16 15.20 30.80
CA LEU A 84 2.77 15.40 31.20
C LEU A 84 1.78 15.04 30.06
N ILE A 85 2.07 15.49 28.84
CA ILE A 85 1.25 15.17 27.67
C ILE A 85 1.21 13.65 27.44
N LEU A 86 2.34 12.96 27.53
CA LEU A 86 2.40 11.51 27.37
C LEU A 86 1.63 10.79 28.48
N GLU A 87 1.72 11.23 29.75
CA GLU A 87 0.94 10.70 30.84
C GLU A 87 -0.59 10.83 30.57
N LEU A 88 -1.04 11.98 30.06
CA LEU A 88 -2.45 12.21 29.70
C LEU A 88 -2.89 11.31 28.55
N LEU A 89 -2.06 11.16 27.50
CA LEU A 89 -2.36 10.25 26.39
C LEU A 89 -2.43 8.79 26.85
N LEU A 90 -1.52 8.38 27.72
CA LEU A 90 -1.49 7.02 28.30
C LEU A 90 -2.63 6.78 29.29
N ALA A 91 -3.10 7.80 30.00
CA ALA A 91 -4.26 7.68 30.87
C ALA A 91 -5.53 7.28 30.11
N ALA A 92 -5.70 7.84 28.91
CA ALA A 92 -6.84 7.56 28.02
C ALA A 92 -6.63 6.33 27.09
N HIS A 93 -5.50 5.64 27.20
CA HIS A 93 -5.12 4.49 26.36
C HIS A 93 -5.23 3.18 27.15
N CYS A 94 -5.61 2.08 26.51
CA CYS A 94 -5.77 0.77 27.18
C CYS A 94 -4.51 0.22 27.84
N ARG A 95 -3.33 0.57 27.37
CA ARG A 95 -2.00 0.16 27.92
C ARG A 95 -1.68 -1.34 27.90
N ASP A 96 -2.45 -2.16 27.19
CA ASP A 96 -2.25 -3.60 27.09
C ASP A 96 -1.11 -3.92 26.10
N CYS A 97 0.09 -3.33 26.35
CA CYS A 97 1.20 -3.37 25.42
C CYS A 97 1.70 -4.78 25.13
N THR A 98 1.70 -5.68 26.09
CA THR A 98 2.19 -7.07 25.93
C THR A 98 1.35 -7.91 24.98
N THR A 99 0.06 -7.60 24.87
CA THR A 99 -0.87 -8.28 23.95
C THR A 99 -1.20 -7.46 22.71
N CYS A 100 -0.68 -6.24 22.64
CA CYS A 100 -0.95 -5.32 21.52
C CYS A 100 -0.22 -5.74 20.25
N ILE A 101 -0.95 -5.78 19.13
CA ILE A 101 -0.40 -6.09 17.79
C ILE A 101 0.69 -5.09 17.35
N LYS A 102 0.76 -3.90 17.96
CA LYS A 102 1.73 -2.85 17.67
C LYS A 102 2.91 -2.82 18.67
N SER A 103 2.96 -3.76 19.62
CA SER A 103 4.03 -3.82 20.62
C SER A 103 5.42 -3.88 19.96
N GLY A 104 6.37 -3.09 20.47
CA GLY A 104 7.71 -2.96 19.89
C GLY A 104 7.82 -2.07 18.65
N GLU A 105 6.70 -1.67 18.04
CA GLU A 105 6.64 -0.79 16.88
C GLU A 105 5.70 0.42 17.11
N CYS A 106 5.28 0.65 18.35
CA CYS A 106 4.32 1.70 18.73
C CYS A 106 5.05 2.98 19.10
N HIS A 107 4.78 4.08 18.37
CA HIS A 107 5.39 5.38 18.65
C HIS A 107 5.02 5.93 20.03
N LEU A 108 3.81 5.67 20.53
CA LEU A 108 3.42 6.08 21.89
C LEU A 108 4.25 5.33 22.94
N GLN A 109 4.45 4.02 22.76
CA GLN A 109 5.27 3.18 23.65
C GLN A 109 6.74 3.64 23.66
N GLU A 110 7.32 3.87 22.47
CA GLU A 110 8.66 4.37 22.29
C GLU A 110 8.86 5.72 23.00
N LEU A 111 7.96 6.68 22.80
CA LEU A 111 8.03 7.99 23.42
C LEU A 111 7.84 7.96 24.94
N ALA A 112 6.96 7.09 25.44
CA ALA A 112 6.79 6.89 26.88
C ALA A 112 8.09 6.41 27.53
N HIS A 113 8.76 5.43 26.93
CA HIS A 113 10.07 4.95 27.38
C HIS A 113 11.13 6.05 27.28
N ARG A 114 11.25 6.74 26.14
CA ARG A 114 12.21 7.84 25.91
C ARG A 114 12.06 8.98 26.90
N MET A 115 10.84 9.32 27.31
CA MET A 115 10.58 10.43 28.25
C MET A 115 10.53 9.97 29.72
N GLY A 116 10.84 8.72 30.00
CA GLY A 116 10.87 8.18 31.37
C GLY A 116 9.51 8.26 32.07
N VAL A 117 8.43 7.91 31.38
CA VAL A 117 7.09 7.80 31.97
C VAL A 117 6.99 6.44 32.63
N HIS A 118 7.10 6.38 33.95
CA HIS A 118 7.01 5.15 34.74
C HIS A 118 5.71 5.05 35.53
N GLU A 119 5.04 6.19 35.74
CA GLU A 119 3.81 6.32 36.51
C GLU A 119 2.82 7.17 35.73
N ILE A 120 1.54 6.82 35.80
CA ILE A 120 0.46 7.58 35.21
C ILE A 120 -0.45 8.05 36.34
N ARG A 121 -0.41 9.34 36.60
CA ARG A 121 -1.10 9.99 37.72
C ARG A 121 -2.57 10.27 37.46
N PHE A 122 -3.02 10.12 36.21
CA PHE A 122 -4.38 10.45 35.79
C PHE A 122 -5.23 9.18 35.62
N GLU A 123 -6.47 9.23 36.06
CA GLU A 123 -7.45 8.17 35.86
C GLU A 123 -7.97 8.16 34.43
N ASN A 124 -8.32 6.98 33.93
CA ASN A 124 -9.01 6.85 32.66
C ASN A 124 -10.49 7.19 32.85
N VAL A 125 -10.93 8.24 32.17
CA VAL A 125 -12.33 8.69 32.20
C VAL A 125 -13.11 8.26 30.94
N ARG A 126 -12.49 7.52 30.03
CA ARG A 126 -13.14 7.02 28.80
C ARG A 126 -13.78 5.67 29.04
N GLU A 127 -14.98 5.51 28.52
CA GLU A 127 -15.64 4.20 28.47
C GLU A 127 -14.95 3.27 27.46
N ILE A 128 -14.92 1.98 27.79
CA ILE A 128 -14.41 0.95 26.87
C ILE A 128 -15.40 0.82 25.72
N GLN A 129 -14.88 0.93 24.51
CA GLN A 129 -15.66 0.84 23.28
C GLN A 129 -15.47 -0.52 22.60
N PRO A 130 -16.49 -1.03 21.89
CA PRO A 130 -16.37 -2.28 21.13
C PRO A 130 -15.36 -2.16 20.01
N ILE A 131 -14.63 -3.25 19.77
CA ILE A 131 -13.70 -3.36 18.64
C ILE A 131 -14.50 -3.67 17.38
N ASP A 132 -14.27 -2.91 16.32
CA ASP A 132 -14.90 -3.13 15.02
C ASP A 132 -14.02 -4.04 14.15
N THR A 133 -14.49 -5.27 13.95
CA THR A 133 -13.86 -6.32 13.13
C THR A 133 -14.64 -6.62 11.85
N SER A 134 -15.56 -5.75 11.48
CA SER A 134 -16.49 -6.00 10.36
C SER A 134 -15.84 -6.01 8.98
N SER A 135 -14.74 -5.29 8.77
CA SER A 135 -14.00 -5.28 7.50
C SER A 135 -12.99 -6.42 7.44
N HIS A 136 -12.89 -7.09 6.31
CA HIS A 136 -11.84 -8.08 6.06
C HIS A 136 -10.46 -7.46 5.81
N ALA A 137 -10.38 -6.14 5.59
CA ALA A 137 -9.12 -5.44 5.36
C ALA A 137 -8.47 -4.94 6.66
N ILE A 138 -9.26 -4.32 7.55
CA ILE A 138 -8.78 -3.64 8.76
C ILE A 138 -9.65 -3.92 9.97
N ILE A 139 -9.02 -3.87 11.15
CA ILE A 139 -9.68 -3.87 12.46
C ILE A 139 -9.51 -2.49 13.07
N ARG A 140 -10.54 -1.97 13.73
CA ARG A 140 -10.54 -0.71 14.47
C ARG A 140 -10.76 -0.95 15.96
N ASP A 141 -9.79 -0.53 16.77
CA ASP A 141 -9.84 -0.58 18.23
C ASP A 141 -9.83 0.85 18.80
N PRO A 142 -11.00 1.43 19.13
CA PRO A 142 -11.11 2.78 19.65
C PRO A 142 -10.36 2.99 20.96
N ASN A 143 -10.16 1.91 21.75
CA ASN A 143 -9.50 1.98 23.06
C ASN A 143 -8.00 2.28 22.96
N LYS A 144 -7.43 2.13 21.77
CA LYS A 144 -6.03 2.45 21.43
C LYS A 144 -5.88 3.80 20.71
N CYS A 145 -6.99 4.52 20.51
CA CYS A 145 -6.98 5.77 19.78
C CYS A 145 -6.55 6.95 20.67
N ILE A 146 -5.57 7.72 20.21
CA ILE A 146 -5.05 8.94 20.87
C ILE A 146 -5.59 10.23 20.24
N LEU A 147 -6.59 10.14 19.37
CA LEU A 147 -7.24 11.29 18.71
C LEU A 147 -6.27 12.22 17.93
N CYS A 148 -5.21 11.66 17.33
CA CYS A 148 -4.26 12.45 16.56
C CYS A 148 -4.83 12.96 15.22
N GLY A 149 -5.89 12.37 14.70
CA GLY A 149 -6.56 12.75 13.46
C GLY A 149 -5.83 12.38 12.17
N ASP A 150 -4.71 11.65 12.23
CA ASP A 150 -3.95 11.30 11.03
C ASP A 150 -4.76 10.40 10.10
N CYS A 151 -5.49 9.43 10.64
CA CYS A 151 -6.34 8.53 9.85
C CYS A 151 -7.53 9.25 9.20
N VAL A 152 -8.11 10.22 9.88
CA VAL A 152 -9.20 11.07 9.34
C VAL A 152 -8.68 11.86 8.15
N ARG A 153 -7.59 12.61 8.32
CA ARG A 153 -6.98 13.41 7.24
C ARG A 153 -6.47 12.56 6.07
N MET A 154 -5.98 11.35 6.36
CA MET A 154 -5.60 10.41 5.30
C MET A 154 -6.83 9.96 4.51
N CYS A 155 -7.92 9.63 5.21
CA CYS A 155 -9.15 9.16 4.58
C CYS A 155 -9.86 10.27 3.78
N ASP A 156 -9.83 11.50 4.31
CA ASP A 156 -10.43 12.69 3.68
C ASP A 156 -9.50 13.27 2.60
N ASN A 157 -8.36 13.86 3.00
CA ASN A 157 -7.57 14.71 2.10
C ASN A 157 -6.79 13.93 1.03
N VAL A 158 -6.37 12.68 1.32
CA VAL A 158 -5.54 11.88 0.41
C VAL A 158 -6.37 10.85 -0.36
N GLN A 159 -7.33 10.22 0.32
CA GLN A 159 -8.15 9.16 -0.28
C GLN A 159 -9.55 9.65 -0.71
N ASN A 160 -10.00 10.80 -0.27
CA ASN A 160 -11.31 11.37 -0.61
C ASN A 160 -12.48 10.40 -0.43
N ILE A 161 -12.43 9.58 0.65
CA ILE A 161 -13.42 8.54 0.96
C ILE A 161 -14.34 8.99 2.10
N ASN A 162 -13.79 9.67 3.12
CA ASN A 162 -14.52 10.19 4.29
C ASN A 162 -15.27 9.11 5.08
N ALA A 163 -14.72 7.89 5.15
CA ALA A 163 -15.35 6.79 5.85
C ALA A 163 -15.34 6.94 7.38
N ILE A 164 -14.44 7.76 7.92
CA ILE A 164 -14.28 8.02 9.37
C ILE A 164 -14.02 9.50 9.62
N ASP A 165 -14.59 10.01 10.69
CA ASP A 165 -14.35 11.40 11.14
C ASP A 165 -14.46 11.49 12.66
N PHE A 166 -14.16 12.67 13.22
CA PHE A 166 -14.38 12.97 14.62
C PHE A 166 -15.88 13.09 14.92
N ALA A 167 -16.29 12.46 16.02
CA ALA A 167 -17.61 12.62 16.58
C ALA A 167 -17.51 12.93 18.07
N TYR A 168 -18.56 13.56 18.61
CA TYR A 168 -18.67 14.00 19.98
C TYR A 168 -17.59 15.04 20.36
N ARG A 169 -17.44 15.35 21.64
CA ARG A 169 -16.49 16.33 22.16
C ARG A 169 -16.07 16.02 23.59
N GLY A 170 -14.99 16.68 24.06
CA GLY A 170 -14.48 16.44 25.40
C GLY A 170 -13.95 15.01 25.57
N THR A 171 -14.29 14.38 26.68
CA THR A 171 -13.91 13.00 27.01
C THR A 171 -14.53 11.97 26.08
N ASP A 172 -15.70 12.27 25.51
CA ASP A 172 -16.47 11.37 24.66
C ASP A 172 -16.00 11.42 23.19
N ALA A 173 -15.08 12.34 22.85
CA ALA A 173 -14.56 12.47 21.50
C ALA A 173 -14.00 11.14 20.97
N GLN A 174 -14.45 10.74 19.79
CA GLN A 174 -14.08 9.49 19.12
C GLN A 174 -13.84 9.72 17.63
N VAL A 175 -13.08 8.82 17.01
CA VAL A 175 -12.98 8.72 15.54
C VAL A 175 -13.82 7.53 15.12
N ILE A 176 -14.94 7.79 14.48
CA ILE A 176 -15.93 6.76 14.10
C ILE A 176 -16.48 7.01 12.69
N PRO A 177 -17.09 6.02 12.05
CA PRO A 177 -17.94 6.22 10.88
C PRO A 177 -19.20 7.02 11.22
N ALA A 178 -19.80 7.64 10.22
CA ALA A 178 -21.06 8.36 10.37
C ALA A 178 -22.14 7.47 11.01
N PHE A 179 -22.90 8.05 11.95
CA PHE A 179 -23.96 7.35 12.70
C PHE A 179 -23.48 6.13 13.48
N ASN A 180 -22.19 6.06 13.82
CA ASN A 180 -21.56 4.95 14.53
C ASN A 180 -21.78 3.58 13.85
N LYS A 181 -21.87 3.57 12.51
CA LYS A 181 -21.93 2.35 11.73
C LYS A 181 -20.66 1.52 11.86
N LYS A 182 -20.74 0.25 11.51
CA LYS A 182 -19.55 -0.57 11.31
C LYS A 182 -18.79 -0.11 10.06
N ILE A 183 -17.47 -0.24 10.04
CA ILE A 183 -16.66 0.24 8.92
C ILE A 183 -17.03 -0.46 7.60
N ALA A 184 -17.45 -1.71 7.64
CA ALA A 184 -17.92 -2.44 6.45
C ALA A 184 -19.23 -1.89 5.84
N GLU A 185 -20.00 -1.12 6.62
CA GLU A 185 -21.27 -0.51 6.19
C GLU A 185 -21.07 0.88 5.58
N THR A 186 -19.83 1.29 5.38
CA THR A 186 -19.45 2.60 4.83
C THR A 186 -18.84 2.46 3.44
N ASP A 187 -18.55 3.59 2.81
CA ASP A 187 -17.84 3.63 1.52
C ASP A 187 -16.34 3.30 1.63
N CYS A 188 -15.89 2.73 2.76
CA CYS A 188 -14.51 2.30 2.95
C CYS A 188 -14.11 1.31 1.86
N VAL A 189 -13.00 1.60 1.18
CA VAL A 189 -12.47 0.77 0.07
C VAL A 189 -11.39 -0.22 0.53
N GLY A 190 -11.18 -0.37 1.83
CA GLY A 190 -10.22 -1.32 2.38
C GLY A 190 -8.75 -1.00 2.09
N CYS A 191 -8.39 0.22 1.62
CA CYS A 191 -7.02 0.57 1.19
C CYS A 191 -5.96 0.51 2.30
N GLY A 192 -6.35 0.55 3.59
CA GLY A 192 -5.47 0.46 4.75
C GLY A 192 -4.52 1.65 4.95
N GLN A 193 -4.66 2.75 4.21
CA GLN A 193 -3.79 3.92 4.36
C GLN A 193 -3.97 4.61 5.73
N CYS A 194 -5.15 4.54 6.32
CA CYS A 194 -5.40 4.99 7.69
C CYS A 194 -4.56 4.22 8.74
N ARG A 195 -4.31 2.92 8.51
CA ARG A 195 -3.40 2.10 9.34
C ARG A 195 -1.95 2.53 9.18
N VAL A 196 -1.52 2.89 7.97
CA VAL A 196 -0.13 3.30 7.69
C VAL A 196 0.26 4.54 8.51
N VAL A 197 -0.64 5.48 8.68
CA VAL A 197 -0.39 6.73 9.43
C VAL A 197 -0.77 6.64 10.91
N CYS A 198 -1.39 5.55 11.37
CA CYS A 198 -1.76 5.40 12.78
C CYS A 198 -0.52 5.18 13.66
N PRO A 199 -0.22 6.09 14.62
CA PRO A 199 0.96 5.99 15.47
C PRO A 199 0.82 4.92 16.56
N THR A 200 -0.39 4.42 16.80
CA THR A 200 -0.71 3.39 17.80
C THR A 200 -1.31 2.15 17.14
N GLY A 201 -1.82 1.21 17.92
CA GLY A 201 -2.52 0.02 17.44
C GLY A 201 -4.02 0.19 17.21
N ALA A 202 -4.53 1.43 17.13
CA ALA A 202 -5.97 1.68 16.99
C ALA A 202 -6.54 1.21 15.63
N ILE A 203 -5.70 1.13 14.60
CA ILE A 203 -6.07 0.54 13.31
C ILE A 203 -5.01 -0.52 12.97
N SER A 204 -5.47 -1.74 12.76
CA SER A 204 -4.63 -2.89 12.43
C SER A 204 -5.17 -3.65 11.22
N ILE A 205 -4.43 -4.62 10.72
CA ILE A 205 -4.85 -5.49 9.62
C ILE A 205 -5.75 -6.60 10.19
N HIS A 206 -6.81 -6.95 9.49
CA HIS A 206 -7.56 -8.17 9.75
C HIS A 206 -6.70 -9.35 9.30
N THR A 207 -6.23 -10.16 10.23
CA THR A 207 -5.20 -11.19 9.96
C THR A 207 -5.80 -12.50 9.48
N ASN A 208 -5.06 -13.19 8.62
CA ASN A 208 -5.34 -14.58 8.22
C ASN A 208 -4.15 -15.50 8.58
N ILE A 209 -3.33 -15.11 9.54
CA ILE A 209 -2.13 -15.88 9.91
C ILE A 209 -2.50 -17.24 10.47
N ASP A 210 -3.51 -17.30 11.32
CA ASP A 210 -3.84 -18.54 12.03
C ASP A 210 -4.47 -19.56 11.07
N GLU A 211 -5.36 -19.12 10.16
CA GLU A 211 -5.93 -19.99 9.12
C GLU A 211 -4.87 -20.52 8.15
N VAL A 212 -3.86 -19.71 7.83
CA VAL A 212 -2.74 -20.16 6.99
C VAL A 212 -1.86 -21.15 7.76
N TRP A 213 -1.59 -20.94 9.06
CA TRP A 213 -0.88 -21.93 9.89
C TRP A 213 -1.61 -23.28 9.97
N GLU A 214 -2.94 -23.26 10.10
CA GLU A 214 -3.75 -24.47 10.07
C GLU A 214 -3.62 -25.20 8.73
N ALA A 215 -3.67 -24.46 7.60
CA ALA A 215 -3.49 -25.03 6.28
C ALA A 215 -2.10 -25.65 6.07
N LEU A 216 -1.03 -24.97 6.54
CA LEU A 216 0.35 -25.47 6.49
C LEU A 216 0.59 -26.72 7.37
N ALA A 217 -0.17 -26.88 8.44
CA ALA A 217 -0.08 -28.03 9.33
C ALA A 217 -0.85 -29.27 8.84
N ASP A 218 -1.80 -29.09 7.91
CA ASP A 218 -2.63 -30.18 7.37
C ASP A 218 -1.90 -30.94 6.26
N LYS A 219 -1.52 -32.19 6.53
CA LYS A 219 -0.81 -33.08 5.60
C LYS A 219 -1.60 -33.42 4.32
N ASN A 220 -2.93 -33.24 4.34
CA ASN A 220 -3.80 -33.48 3.19
C ASN A 220 -3.99 -32.22 2.34
N THR A 221 -3.32 -31.15 2.69
CA THR A 221 -3.38 -29.86 1.98
C THR A 221 -2.02 -29.58 1.32
N LYS A 222 -2.07 -29.09 0.08
CA LYS A 222 -0.92 -28.51 -0.63
C LYS A 222 -1.10 -26.99 -0.64
N VAL A 223 -0.20 -26.29 0.02
CA VAL A 223 -0.29 -24.83 0.21
C VAL A 223 0.63 -24.12 -0.77
N ILE A 224 0.05 -23.29 -1.62
CA ILE A 224 0.75 -22.59 -2.70
C ILE A 224 0.77 -21.11 -2.42
N ALA A 225 1.96 -20.50 -2.46
CA ALA A 225 2.13 -19.06 -2.29
C ALA A 225 2.35 -18.35 -3.63
N GLN A 226 1.81 -17.11 -3.75
CA GLN A 226 2.17 -16.16 -4.81
C GLN A 226 2.63 -14.84 -4.18
N ILE A 227 3.79 -14.31 -4.60
CA ILE A 227 4.42 -13.12 -4.02
C ILE A 227 4.28 -11.93 -4.97
N ALA A 228 3.63 -10.85 -4.51
CA ALA A 228 3.52 -9.63 -5.30
C ALA A 228 4.87 -8.89 -5.47
N PRO A 229 5.09 -8.21 -6.62
CA PRO A 229 6.36 -7.54 -6.92
C PRO A 229 6.85 -6.58 -5.83
N ALA A 230 5.96 -5.78 -5.24
CA ALA A 230 6.30 -4.78 -4.24
C ALA A 230 6.74 -5.36 -2.86
N VAL A 231 6.47 -6.65 -2.60
CA VAL A 231 6.85 -7.30 -1.34
C VAL A 231 8.36 -7.46 -1.26
N ARG A 232 9.01 -7.87 -2.37
CA ARG A 232 10.45 -8.16 -2.44
C ARG A 232 11.36 -7.00 -2.07
N VAL A 233 10.90 -5.74 -2.25
CA VAL A 233 11.68 -4.52 -1.96
C VAL A 233 11.30 -3.86 -0.64
N ALA A 234 10.39 -4.46 0.13
CA ALA A 234 9.89 -3.89 1.38
C ALA A 234 10.09 -4.78 2.60
N ILE A 235 10.03 -6.11 2.44
CA ILE A 235 10.10 -7.05 3.56
C ILE A 235 11.48 -7.01 4.24
N GLY A 236 12.55 -6.83 3.50
CA GLY A 236 13.92 -6.72 4.00
C GLY A 236 14.13 -5.61 5.03
N ASP A 237 13.28 -4.55 4.97
CA ASP A 237 13.29 -3.45 5.94
C ASP A 237 13.20 -3.89 7.40
N ASN A 238 12.60 -5.06 7.67
CA ASN A 238 12.36 -5.61 9.00
C ASN A 238 13.45 -6.58 9.48
N PHE A 239 14.43 -6.87 8.61
CA PHE A 239 15.48 -7.87 8.82
C PHE A 239 16.89 -7.29 8.61
N GLY A 240 17.04 -5.95 8.64
CA GLY A 240 18.33 -5.28 8.58
C GLY A 240 18.89 -5.04 7.18
N TYR A 241 18.14 -5.37 6.13
CA TYR A 241 18.54 -5.10 4.75
C TYR A 241 18.39 -3.62 4.39
N ALA A 242 19.12 -3.18 3.38
CA ALA A 242 19.01 -1.83 2.87
C ALA A 242 17.59 -1.55 2.35
N LYS A 243 17.11 -0.31 2.55
CA LYS A 243 15.78 0.07 2.08
C LYS A 243 15.70 -0.09 0.55
N GLY A 244 14.68 -0.81 0.10
CA GLY A 244 14.47 -1.07 -1.33
C GLY A 244 15.31 -2.22 -1.91
N GLU A 245 16.10 -2.90 -1.11
CA GLU A 245 16.86 -4.08 -1.55
C GLU A 245 15.90 -5.22 -1.94
N ASN A 246 16.17 -5.86 -3.08
CA ASN A 246 15.40 -7.00 -3.53
C ASN A 246 15.86 -8.28 -2.83
N VAL A 247 15.04 -8.78 -1.91
CA VAL A 247 15.29 -9.99 -1.13
C VAL A 247 14.40 -11.17 -1.55
N MET A 248 13.92 -11.19 -2.81
CA MET A 248 12.97 -12.21 -3.30
C MET A 248 13.44 -13.63 -3.03
N GLY A 249 14.69 -13.98 -3.39
CA GLY A 249 15.18 -15.34 -3.20
C GLY A 249 15.30 -15.75 -1.73
N LYS A 250 15.63 -14.83 -0.83
CA LYS A 250 15.57 -15.11 0.62
C LYS A 250 14.13 -15.36 1.07
N LEU A 251 13.17 -14.60 0.57
CA LEU A 251 11.76 -14.77 0.90
C LEU A 251 11.23 -16.12 0.42
N VAL A 252 11.60 -16.56 -0.80
CA VAL A 252 11.22 -17.89 -1.31
C VAL A 252 11.72 -18.99 -0.38
N GLY A 253 13.00 -19.01 -0.03
CA GLY A 253 13.57 -20.01 0.88
C GLY A 253 12.95 -19.96 2.28
N VAL A 254 12.56 -18.78 2.76
CA VAL A 254 11.83 -18.64 4.03
C VAL A 254 10.44 -19.26 3.95
N LEU A 255 9.71 -19.05 2.85
CA LEU A 255 8.36 -19.60 2.70
C LEU A 255 8.39 -21.14 2.62
N HIS A 256 9.36 -21.74 1.91
CA HIS A 256 9.55 -23.18 1.94
C HIS A 256 9.85 -23.69 3.36
N ARG A 257 10.68 -22.99 4.14
CA ARG A 257 10.92 -23.34 5.56
C ARG A 257 9.71 -23.16 6.47
N LEU A 258 8.78 -22.28 6.12
CA LEU A 258 7.49 -22.14 6.82
C LEU A 258 6.51 -23.26 6.49
N GLY A 259 6.79 -24.05 5.45
CA GLY A 259 5.99 -25.19 5.03
C GLY A 259 5.12 -24.96 3.79
N PHE A 260 5.30 -23.86 3.05
CA PHE A 260 4.66 -23.73 1.74
C PHE A 260 5.25 -24.74 0.76
N ASP A 261 4.39 -25.50 0.08
CA ASP A 261 4.80 -26.56 -0.85
C ASP A 261 5.38 -25.97 -2.14
N GLU A 262 4.80 -24.88 -2.63
CA GLU A 262 5.28 -24.18 -3.83
C GLU A 262 5.13 -22.67 -3.68
N VAL A 263 6.11 -21.93 -4.20
CA VAL A 263 6.20 -20.47 -4.08
C VAL A 263 6.45 -19.83 -5.43
N TYR A 264 5.48 -19.06 -5.90
CA TYR A 264 5.48 -18.42 -7.20
C TYR A 264 5.60 -16.91 -7.14
N ASP A 265 5.91 -16.28 -8.28
CA ASP A 265 6.01 -14.84 -8.45
C ASP A 265 4.75 -14.29 -9.14
N THR A 266 3.99 -13.43 -8.45
CA THR A 266 2.82 -12.75 -9.05
C THR A 266 3.18 -11.84 -10.23
N SER A 267 4.46 -11.55 -10.48
CA SER A 267 4.90 -10.88 -11.71
C SER A 267 4.48 -11.65 -12.97
N TYR A 268 4.34 -12.98 -12.85
CA TYR A 268 3.75 -13.83 -13.90
C TYR A 268 2.27 -13.48 -14.15
N GLY A 269 1.47 -13.33 -13.09
CA GLY A 269 0.07 -12.87 -13.21
C GLY A 269 -0.04 -11.45 -13.76
N ALA A 270 0.94 -10.58 -13.45
CA ALA A 270 1.01 -9.25 -14.04
C ALA A 270 1.30 -9.30 -15.54
N ASP A 271 2.13 -10.23 -16.00
CA ASP A 271 2.37 -10.46 -17.43
C ASP A 271 1.06 -10.86 -18.16
N LEU A 272 0.24 -11.72 -17.55
CA LEU A 272 -1.09 -12.05 -18.09
C LEU A 272 -1.98 -10.79 -18.19
N THR A 273 -2.00 -9.98 -17.13
CA THR A 273 -2.77 -8.73 -17.13
C THR A 273 -2.31 -7.79 -18.23
N VAL A 274 -1.00 -7.62 -18.45
CA VAL A 274 -0.47 -6.78 -19.56
C VAL A 274 -0.94 -7.30 -20.91
N VAL A 275 -0.89 -8.62 -21.12
CA VAL A 275 -1.30 -9.22 -22.38
C VAL A 275 -2.78 -8.96 -22.65
N GLU A 276 -3.66 -9.22 -21.70
CA GLU A 276 -5.10 -9.06 -21.88
C GLU A 276 -5.54 -7.58 -21.89
N GLU A 277 -5.06 -6.78 -20.94
CA GLU A 277 -5.45 -5.36 -20.85
C GLU A 277 -4.97 -4.54 -22.05
N SER A 278 -3.80 -4.87 -22.62
CA SER A 278 -3.36 -4.23 -23.85
C SER A 278 -4.16 -4.65 -25.10
N LYS A 279 -4.65 -5.90 -25.16
CA LYS A 279 -5.59 -6.33 -26.22
C LYS A 279 -6.91 -5.55 -26.12
N GLU A 280 -7.49 -5.55 -24.93
CA GLU A 280 -8.73 -4.81 -24.64
C GLU A 280 -8.57 -3.31 -24.94
N PHE A 281 -7.43 -2.71 -24.57
CA PHE A 281 -7.15 -1.32 -24.87
C PHE A 281 -7.11 -1.04 -26.37
N ILE A 282 -6.40 -1.87 -27.17
CA ILE A 282 -6.33 -1.70 -28.62
C ILE A 282 -7.72 -1.82 -29.28
N GLU A 283 -8.52 -2.78 -28.86
CA GLU A 283 -9.89 -2.98 -29.35
C GLU A 283 -10.75 -1.74 -29.07
N ARG A 284 -10.77 -1.25 -27.84
CA ARG A 284 -11.52 -0.05 -27.43
C ARG A 284 -10.99 1.23 -28.13
N PHE A 285 -9.67 1.39 -28.20
CA PHE A 285 -9.04 2.54 -28.86
C PHE A 285 -9.33 2.57 -30.37
N THR A 286 -9.50 1.41 -31.01
CA THR A 286 -9.82 1.30 -32.42
C THR A 286 -11.30 1.54 -32.68
N SER A 287 -12.19 1.00 -31.87
CA SER A 287 -13.65 1.19 -31.98
C SER A 287 -14.12 2.54 -31.45
N GLY A 288 -13.39 3.15 -30.52
CA GLY A 288 -13.81 4.36 -29.81
C GLY A 288 -14.86 4.13 -28.72
N GLU A 289 -15.16 2.85 -28.40
CA GLU A 289 -16.19 2.51 -27.41
C GLU A 289 -15.61 2.43 -26.00
N LYS A 290 -16.38 2.87 -25.00
CA LYS A 290 -16.04 2.78 -23.56
C LYS A 290 -14.67 3.41 -23.22
N MET A 291 -14.37 4.54 -23.83
CA MET A 291 -13.16 5.31 -23.56
C MET A 291 -13.42 6.42 -22.51
N PRO A 292 -12.41 6.82 -21.70
CA PRO A 292 -11.09 6.18 -21.60
C PRO A 292 -11.18 4.81 -20.97
N LEU A 293 -10.17 3.94 -21.24
CA LEU A 293 -10.02 2.70 -20.48
C LEU A 293 -9.30 3.00 -19.17
N PHE A 294 -9.93 2.65 -18.04
CA PHE A 294 -9.31 2.68 -16.71
C PHE A 294 -8.76 1.31 -16.35
N THR A 295 -7.53 1.25 -15.82
CA THR A 295 -6.98 0.01 -15.29
C THR A 295 -7.80 -0.49 -14.10
N SER A 296 -7.87 -1.81 -13.90
CA SER A 296 -8.71 -2.43 -12.86
C SER A 296 -7.92 -3.32 -11.88
N CYS A 297 -6.60 -3.29 -11.91
CA CYS A 297 -5.75 -4.10 -11.05
C CYS A 297 -5.75 -3.67 -9.56
N CYS A 298 -6.17 -2.43 -9.24
CA CYS A 298 -6.25 -1.91 -7.88
C CYS A 298 -7.67 -2.04 -7.32
N PRO A 299 -7.95 -3.00 -6.38
CA PRO A 299 -9.32 -3.23 -5.89
C PRO A 299 -9.90 -2.05 -5.09
N ALA A 300 -9.06 -1.29 -4.41
CA ALA A 300 -9.52 -0.09 -3.71
C ALA A 300 -9.98 1.01 -4.67
N TRP A 301 -9.33 1.14 -5.83
CA TRP A 301 -9.77 2.03 -6.89
C TRP A 301 -11.08 1.55 -7.51
N VAL A 302 -11.18 0.26 -7.84
CA VAL A 302 -12.40 -0.30 -8.41
C VAL A 302 -13.60 -0.06 -7.49
N LYS A 303 -13.48 -0.36 -6.19
CA LYS A 303 -14.53 -0.12 -5.21
C LYS A 303 -14.86 1.39 -5.07
N TYR A 304 -13.86 2.26 -5.16
CA TYR A 304 -14.07 3.71 -5.16
C TYR A 304 -14.86 4.16 -6.39
N CYS A 305 -14.54 3.65 -7.57
CA CYS A 305 -15.25 3.93 -8.80
C CYS A 305 -16.71 3.46 -8.71
N GLU A 306 -16.95 2.24 -8.25
CA GLU A 306 -18.29 1.68 -8.06
C GLU A 306 -19.14 2.49 -7.08
N ASN A 307 -18.54 2.97 -5.98
CA ASN A 307 -19.26 3.71 -4.95
C ASN A 307 -19.57 5.17 -5.35
N LYS A 308 -18.61 5.85 -5.97
CA LYS A 308 -18.66 7.30 -6.18
C LYS A 308 -18.87 7.72 -7.63
N TYR A 309 -18.50 6.88 -8.58
CA TYR A 309 -18.56 7.14 -10.02
C TYR A 309 -19.10 5.95 -10.81
N PRO A 310 -20.32 5.46 -10.49
CA PRO A 310 -20.88 4.29 -11.16
C PRO A 310 -21.00 4.45 -12.68
N GLU A 311 -21.11 5.68 -13.20
CA GLU A 311 -21.11 5.99 -14.63
C GLU A 311 -19.82 5.59 -15.34
N PHE A 312 -18.68 5.52 -14.65
CA PHE A 312 -17.39 5.08 -15.21
C PHE A 312 -17.09 3.59 -15.03
N VAL A 313 -17.95 2.83 -14.38
CA VAL A 313 -17.78 1.37 -14.23
C VAL A 313 -17.66 0.66 -15.59
N PRO A 314 -18.44 1.01 -16.65
CA PRO A 314 -18.25 0.42 -17.98
C PRO A 314 -16.91 0.72 -18.63
N ASN A 315 -16.20 1.75 -18.17
CA ASN A 315 -14.89 2.15 -18.65
C ASN A 315 -13.74 1.40 -17.95
N LEU A 316 -14.00 0.71 -16.84
CA LEU A 316 -12.99 -0.13 -16.20
C LEU A 316 -12.60 -1.28 -17.14
N SER A 317 -11.31 -1.66 -17.12
CA SER A 317 -10.84 -2.86 -17.80
C SER A 317 -11.55 -4.08 -17.26
N THR A 318 -11.98 -4.99 -18.13
CA THR A 318 -12.61 -6.26 -17.76
C THR A 318 -11.59 -7.25 -17.20
N CYS A 319 -10.31 -6.98 -17.34
CA CYS A 319 -9.24 -7.81 -16.82
C CYS A 319 -9.34 -7.98 -15.31
N ARG A 320 -9.18 -9.22 -14.84
CA ARG A 320 -8.96 -9.50 -13.42
C ARG A 320 -7.61 -8.92 -12.98
N SER A 321 -7.44 -8.67 -11.69
CA SER A 321 -6.12 -8.25 -11.20
C SER A 321 -5.08 -9.37 -11.32
N PRO A 322 -3.76 -9.04 -11.33
CA PRO A 322 -2.69 -10.05 -11.35
C PRO A 322 -2.86 -11.15 -10.30
N GLN A 323 -3.29 -10.79 -9.08
CA GLN A 323 -3.60 -11.75 -8.02
C GLN A 323 -4.69 -12.73 -8.45
N GLN A 324 -5.77 -12.24 -9.02
CA GLN A 324 -6.93 -13.06 -9.38
C GLN A 324 -6.68 -13.89 -10.64
N MET A 325 -6.07 -13.30 -11.67
CA MET A 325 -5.66 -14.05 -12.86
C MET A 325 -4.77 -15.22 -12.49
N PHE A 326 -3.78 -14.95 -11.65
CA PHE A 326 -2.85 -15.99 -11.23
C PHE A 326 -3.51 -17.04 -10.33
N GLY A 327 -4.38 -16.63 -9.41
CA GLY A 327 -5.17 -17.56 -8.59
C GLY A 327 -6.03 -18.48 -9.43
N ALA A 328 -6.75 -17.96 -10.46
CA ALA A 328 -7.55 -18.76 -11.38
C ALA A 328 -6.68 -19.75 -12.19
N VAL A 329 -5.53 -19.31 -12.69
CA VAL A 329 -4.57 -20.18 -13.41
C VAL A 329 -4.03 -21.29 -12.50
N VAL A 330 -3.65 -20.99 -11.27
CA VAL A 330 -3.19 -21.98 -10.28
C VAL A 330 -4.31 -22.99 -9.99
N ARG A 331 -5.55 -22.53 -9.76
CA ARG A 331 -6.70 -23.42 -9.55
C ARG A 331 -6.94 -24.34 -10.74
N GLU A 332 -6.86 -23.81 -11.95
CA GLU A 332 -7.06 -24.59 -13.16
C GLU A 332 -5.94 -25.63 -13.36
N TYR A 333 -4.69 -25.24 -13.12
CA TYR A 333 -3.52 -26.10 -13.22
C TYR A 333 -3.58 -27.30 -12.27
N TYR A 334 -3.97 -27.06 -11.01
CA TYR A 334 -4.06 -28.09 -9.97
C TYR A 334 -5.41 -28.83 -9.94
N LYS A 335 -6.28 -28.67 -10.93
CA LYS A 335 -7.40 -29.59 -11.14
C LYS A 335 -6.94 -30.99 -11.54
N ASP A 336 -5.75 -31.08 -12.13
CA ASP A 336 -5.12 -32.32 -12.50
C ASP A 336 -4.70 -33.11 -11.25
N PRO A 337 -5.22 -34.35 -11.02
CA PRO A 337 -4.91 -35.17 -9.87
C PRO A 337 -3.42 -35.51 -9.73
N GLU A 338 -2.69 -35.61 -10.85
CA GLU A 338 -1.26 -35.88 -10.83
C GLU A 338 -0.48 -34.69 -10.25
N LYS A 339 -0.94 -33.45 -10.52
CA LYS A 339 -0.29 -32.22 -10.04
C LYS A 339 -0.64 -31.88 -8.60
N ASN A 340 -1.88 -32.17 -8.18
CA ASN A 340 -2.31 -31.90 -6.81
C ASN A 340 -1.97 -33.04 -5.83
N GLU A 341 -1.44 -34.17 -6.32
CA GLU A 341 -1.06 -35.35 -5.51
C GLU A 341 -2.23 -35.90 -4.66
N GLY A 342 -3.45 -35.69 -5.12
CA GLY A 342 -4.67 -36.06 -4.38
C GLY A 342 -4.96 -35.16 -3.16
N LYS A 343 -4.21 -34.09 -2.96
CA LYS A 343 -4.36 -33.15 -1.85
C LYS A 343 -5.34 -32.02 -2.18
N LYS A 344 -5.90 -31.41 -1.13
CA LYS A 344 -6.63 -30.15 -1.23
C LYS A 344 -5.65 -29.01 -1.54
N ILE A 345 -5.96 -28.16 -2.52
CA ILE A 345 -5.16 -26.98 -2.82
C ILE A 345 -5.67 -25.80 -2.00
N VAL A 346 -4.73 -25.12 -1.32
CA VAL A 346 -4.94 -23.82 -0.67
C VAL A 346 -4.00 -22.80 -1.31
N SER A 347 -4.58 -21.79 -1.95
CA SER A 347 -3.85 -20.69 -2.59
C SER A 347 -3.74 -19.50 -1.63
N VAL A 348 -2.51 -19.08 -1.35
CA VAL A 348 -2.20 -17.95 -0.46
C VAL A 348 -1.49 -16.87 -1.25
N SER A 349 -2.01 -15.65 -1.27
CA SER A 349 -1.33 -14.53 -1.90
C SER A 349 -0.64 -13.64 -0.85
N ILE A 350 0.62 -13.30 -1.12
CA ILE A 350 1.44 -12.43 -0.27
C ILE A 350 1.49 -11.06 -0.91
N MET A 351 0.77 -10.10 -0.32
CA MET A 351 0.43 -8.83 -0.96
C MET A 351 0.88 -7.61 -0.15
N PRO A 352 1.23 -6.50 -0.80
CA PRO A 352 1.49 -5.22 -0.14
C PRO A 352 0.22 -4.49 0.31
N CYS A 353 -0.95 -5.07 0.13
CA CYS A 353 -2.24 -4.40 0.07
C CYS A 353 -3.28 -5.07 0.97
N THR A 354 -4.04 -4.30 1.74
CA THR A 354 -5.14 -4.79 2.57
C THR A 354 -6.43 -4.96 1.77
N ALA A 355 -6.68 -4.14 0.74
CA ALA A 355 -7.87 -4.26 -0.11
C ALA A 355 -7.92 -5.58 -0.90
N LYS A 356 -6.78 -6.24 -1.09
CA LYS A 356 -6.70 -7.57 -1.70
C LYS A 356 -7.41 -8.65 -0.86
N LYS A 357 -7.55 -8.45 0.46
CA LYS A 357 -8.33 -9.32 1.35
C LYS A 357 -9.84 -9.24 1.08
N GLU A 358 -10.35 -8.07 0.67
CA GLU A 358 -11.74 -7.90 0.27
C GLU A 358 -11.95 -8.34 -1.18
N GLU A 359 -10.96 -8.17 -2.06
CA GLU A 359 -11.02 -8.57 -3.47
C GLU A 359 -11.30 -10.06 -3.63
N ILE A 360 -10.66 -10.93 -2.85
CA ILE A 360 -10.83 -12.39 -2.94
C ILE A 360 -12.25 -12.86 -2.56
N LEU A 361 -13.03 -12.04 -1.89
CA LEU A 361 -14.40 -12.35 -1.45
C LEU A 361 -15.46 -11.86 -2.44
N ARG A 362 -15.06 -11.14 -3.48
CA ARG A 362 -15.99 -10.63 -4.48
C ARG A 362 -16.49 -11.78 -5.38
N PRO A 363 -17.75 -11.74 -5.86
CA PRO A 363 -18.32 -12.80 -6.70
C PRO A 363 -17.48 -13.12 -7.94
N GLU A 364 -16.88 -12.09 -8.55
CA GLU A 364 -16.02 -12.23 -9.73
C GLU A 364 -14.63 -12.85 -9.43
N SER A 365 -14.31 -13.13 -8.17
CA SER A 365 -13.08 -13.81 -7.73
C SER A 365 -13.27 -15.32 -7.55
N TYR A 366 -14.35 -15.86 -8.09
CA TYR A 366 -14.66 -17.28 -8.05
C TYR A 366 -14.69 -17.85 -9.47
N THR A 367 -14.03 -18.97 -9.67
CA THR A 367 -14.07 -19.75 -10.92
C THR A 367 -14.74 -21.09 -10.63
N ASN A 368 -15.77 -21.41 -11.40
CA ASN A 368 -16.56 -22.64 -11.20
C ASN A 368 -17.07 -22.85 -9.76
N GLY A 369 -17.50 -21.76 -9.11
CA GLY A 369 -18.06 -21.77 -7.75
C GLY A 369 -17.02 -21.96 -6.64
N LYS A 370 -15.72 -21.97 -6.98
CA LYS A 370 -14.61 -22.03 -6.02
C LYS A 370 -13.83 -20.72 -6.02
N GLN A 371 -13.48 -20.26 -4.85
CA GLN A 371 -12.63 -19.07 -4.68
C GLN A 371 -11.25 -19.31 -5.29
N ASP A 372 -10.74 -18.36 -6.09
CA ASP A 372 -9.47 -18.51 -6.80
C ASP A 372 -8.26 -18.38 -5.87
N VAL A 373 -8.35 -17.52 -4.86
CA VAL A 373 -7.34 -17.34 -3.82
C VAL A 373 -8.02 -17.49 -2.46
N ASP A 374 -7.55 -18.40 -1.60
CA ASP A 374 -8.18 -18.69 -0.31
C ASP A 374 -7.85 -17.64 0.75
N TYR A 375 -6.58 -17.24 0.83
CA TYR A 375 -6.10 -16.30 1.84
C TYR A 375 -5.17 -15.24 1.27
N VAL A 376 -5.19 -14.07 1.89
CA VAL A 376 -4.25 -12.98 1.60
C VAL A 376 -3.46 -12.67 2.86
N LEU A 377 -2.16 -12.83 2.80
CA LEU A 377 -1.22 -12.37 3.81
C LEU A 377 -0.55 -11.09 3.33
N THR A 378 -0.53 -10.08 4.17
CA THR A 378 0.21 -8.86 3.87
C THR A 378 1.70 -9.02 4.18
N THR A 379 2.54 -8.15 3.63
CA THR A 379 3.99 -8.14 3.94
C THR A 379 4.25 -8.13 5.45
N THR A 380 3.47 -7.34 6.22
CA THR A 380 3.61 -7.27 7.68
C THR A 380 3.15 -8.54 8.39
N GLU A 381 2.20 -9.28 7.83
CA GLU A 381 1.77 -10.58 8.38
C GLU A 381 2.86 -11.64 8.16
N ILE A 382 3.47 -11.68 6.98
CA ILE A 382 4.62 -12.58 6.72
C ILE A 382 5.80 -12.26 7.66
N VAL A 383 6.13 -10.98 7.88
CA VAL A 383 7.15 -10.60 8.88
C VAL A 383 6.84 -11.19 10.25
N ARG A 384 5.56 -11.18 10.68
CA ARG A 384 5.15 -11.78 11.97
C ARG A 384 5.25 -13.29 11.96
N MET A 385 4.87 -13.96 10.87
CA MET A 385 5.01 -15.42 10.75
C MET A 385 6.48 -15.84 10.85
N ILE A 386 7.38 -15.14 10.16
CA ILE A 386 8.83 -15.39 10.22
C ILE A 386 9.35 -15.19 11.65
N ARG A 387 8.97 -14.12 12.33
CA ARG A 387 9.37 -13.87 13.72
C ARG A 387 8.82 -14.91 14.69
N LYS A 388 7.56 -15.33 14.52
CA LYS A 388 6.92 -16.38 15.33
C LYS A 388 7.61 -17.75 15.17
N SER A 389 8.04 -18.09 13.95
CA SER A 389 8.72 -19.36 13.67
C SER A 389 10.17 -19.41 14.18
N GLY A 390 10.75 -18.28 14.57
CA GLY A 390 12.15 -18.20 14.97
C GLY A 390 13.16 -18.32 13.82
N ILE A 391 12.70 -18.26 12.56
CA ILE A 391 13.58 -18.30 11.40
C ILE A 391 14.43 -17.05 11.36
N VAL A 392 15.75 -17.23 11.31
CA VAL A 392 16.71 -16.14 11.14
C VAL A 392 16.82 -15.84 9.65
N PHE A 393 16.12 -14.80 9.18
CA PHE A 393 15.94 -14.46 7.76
C PHE A 393 17.28 -14.40 6.99
N ASP A 394 18.30 -13.79 7.58
CA ASP A 394 19.63 -13.67 6.96
C ASP A 394 20.34 -15.01 6.74
N LYS A 395 20.05 -16.03 7.57
CA LYS A 395 20.67 -17.36 7.50
C LYS A 395 19.98 -18.32 6.52
N VAL A 396 18.84 -17.92 5.95
CA VAL A 396 18.15 -18.73 4.94
C VAL A 396 18.92 -18.69 3.62
N GLU A 397 18.99 -19.79 2.91
CA GLU A 397 19.56 -19.84 1.56
C GLU A 397 18.69 -19.09 0.56
N ILE A 398 19.30 -18.62 -0.54
CA ILE A 398 18.60 -17.97 -1.64
C ILE A 398 18.05 -19.07 -2.54
N GLU A 399 16.75 -19.07 -2.76
CA GLU A 399 16.05 -19.99 -3.64
C GLU A 399 15.35 -19.25 -4.79
N ALA A 400 15.21 -19.92 -5.93
CA ALA A 400 14.39 -19.44 -7.03
C ALA A 400 12.92 -19.74 -6.77
N ALA A 401 12.02 -18.93 -7.32
CA ALA A 401 10.60 -19.28 -7.36
C ALA A 401 10.37 -20.56 -8.19
N ASP A 402 9.36 -21.33 -7.82
CA ASP A 402 9.09 -22.62 -8.42
C ASP A 402 8.58 -22.52 -9.86
N VAL A 403 8.76 -23.60 -10.62
CA VAL A 403 8.21 -23.74 -11.99
C VAL A 403 6.87 -24.49 -11.94
N PRO A 404 5.95 -24.23 -12.88
CA PRO A 404 6.16 -23.48 -14.14
C PRO A 404 5.90 -21.97 -14.05
N PHE A 405 5.49 -21.40 -12.90
CA PHE A 405 4.95 -20.03 -12.81
C PHE A 405 5.91 -19.04 -12.11
N GLY A 406 7.15 -19.41 -11.91
CA GLY A 406 8.14 -18.60 -11.16
C GLY A 406 8.83 -17.50 -11.98
N ILE A 407 8.63 -17.42 -13.28
CA ILE A 407 9.37 -16.50 -14.16
C ILE A 407 8.45 -15.40 -14.70
N GLY A 408 8.59 -14.20 -14.18
CA GLY A 408 7.93 -12.99 -14.68
C GLY A 408 8.87 -12.12 -15.50
N SER A 409 8.30 -11.24 -16.33
CA SER A 409 9.06 -10.22 -17.08
C SER A 409 9.35 -8.97 -16.23
N GLY A 410 10.25 -8.11 -16.73
CA GLY A 410 10.48 -6.78 -16.18
C GLY A 410 9.20 -5.92 -16.17
N SER A 411 8.33 -6.06 -17.19
CA SER A 411 7.00 -5.43 -17.22
C SER A 411 6.12 -5.87 -16.06
N GLY A 412 6.10 -7.16 -15.71
CA GLY A 412 5.36 -7.67 -14.55
C GLY A 412 5.92 -7.15 -13.21
N VAL A 413 7.23 -7.02 -13.08
CA VAL A 413 7.90 -6.52 -11.87
C VAL A 413 7.53 -5.07 -11.58
N ILE A 414 7.52 -4.18 -12.57
CA ILE A 414 7.23 -2.76 -12.36
C ILE A 414 5.77 -2.43 -12.01
N PHE A 415 4.85 -3.39 -12.05
CA PHE A 415 3.46 -3.20 -11.58
C PHE A 415 3.37 -2.71 -10.14
N GLY A 416 4.40 -2.91 -9.35
CA GLY A 416 4.46 -2.46 -7.95
C GLY A 416 4.59 -0.95 -7.78
N VAL A 417 4.92 -0.18 -8.80
CA VAL A 417 5.10 1.28 -8.78
C VAL A 417 4.06 1.99 -9.63
N THR A 418 3.78 3.26 -9.30
CA THR A 418 2.90 4.11 -10.10
C THR A 418 3.51 4.38 -11.48
N GLY A 419 2.73 4.22 -12.54
CA GLY A 419 3.15 4.27 -13.92
C GLY A 419 3.64 2.93 -14.47
N GLY A 420 3.79 1.92 -13.61
CA GLY A 420 4.29 0.61 -14.01
C GLY A 420 3.35 -0.16 -14.92
N VAL A 421 2.05 -0.06 -14.71
CA VAL A 421 1.03 -0.68 -15.58
C VAL A 421 1.04 0.01 -16.95
N THR A 422 0.99 1.34 -16.97
CA THR A 422 1.04 2.13 -18.20
C THR A 422 2.33 1.85 -18.98
N GLU A 423 3.48 1.84 -18.29
CA GLU A 423 4.77 1.51 -18.94
C GLU A 423 4.76 0.11 -19.54
N ALA A 424 4.20 -0.88 -18.83
CA ALA A 424 4.12 -2.26 -19.29
C ALA A 424 3.22 -2.40 -20.54
N VAL A 425 2.06 -1.73 -20.55
CA VAL A 425 1.16 -1.69 -21.73
C VAL A 425 1.87 -1.01 -22.91
N LEU A 426 2.49 0.15 -22.72
CA LEU A 426 3.24 0.83 -23.79
C LEU A 426 4.39 -0.01 -24.34
N ARG A 427 5.13 -0.75 -23.48
CA ARG A 427 6.17 -1.69 -23.92
C ARG A 427 5.61 -2.78 -24.84
N ARG A 428 4.40 -3.29 -24.53
CA ARG A 428 3.76 -4.31 -25.36
C ARG A 428 3.27 -3.74 -26.70
N LEU A 429 2.76 -2.52 -26.74
CA LEU A 429 2.31 -1.86 -27.98
C LEU A 429 3.46 -1.60 -28.95
N GLN A 430 4.67 -1.51 -28.46
CA GLN A 430 5.84 -1.23 -29.26
C GLN A 430 6.25 -2.44 -30.12
N GLN A 431 6.35 -2.24 -31.42
CA GLN A 431 6.64 -3.30 -32.40
C GLN A 431 8.11 -3.74 -32.43
N GLY A 432 9.04 -2.95 -31.91
CA GLY A 432 10.49 -3.23 -31.98
C GLY A 432 11.06 -3.83 -30.68
N HIS A 433 12.14 -4.61 -30.82
CA HIS A 433 12.97 -5.10 -29.73
C HIS A 433 14.11 -4.13 -29.38
N ASN A 434 14.07 -2.91 -29.89
CA ASN A 434 15.17 -1.98 -29.83
C ASN A 434 15.30 -1.31 -28.46
N ARG A 435 16.52 -1.29 -27.91
CA ARG A 435 16.84 -0.65 -26.62
C ARG A 435 16.51 0.85 -26.59
N VAL A 436 16.62 1.53 -27.74
CA VAL A 436 16.32 2.96 -27.91
C VAL A 436 14.84 3.24 -27.64
N ASP A 437 13.95 2.37 -28.08
CA ASP A 437 12.52 2.53 -27.94
C ASP A 437 12.08 2.38 -26.47
N MET A 438 12.66 1.43 -25.73
CA MET A 438 12.42 1.25 -24.30
C MET A 438 12.86 2.46 -23.49
N GLU A 439 13.96 3.11 -23.89
CA GLU A 439 14.43 4.36 -23.27
C GLU A 439 13.48 5.53 -23.57
N SER A 440 12.85 5.57 -24.75
CA SER A 440 11.86 6.62 -25.08
C SER A 440 10.63 6.54 -24.17
N ILE A 441 10.12 5.33 -23.90
CA ILE A 441 9.00 5.12 -22.97
C ILE A 441 9.39 5.56 -21.56
N LYS A 442 10.56 5.18 -21.06
CA LYS A 442 11.04 5.62 -19.74
C LYS A 442 11.14 7.15 -19.61
N LYS A 443 11.54 7.82 -20.70
CA LYS A 443 11.69 9.27 -20.77
C LYS A 443 10.37 10.02 -21.04
N SER A 444 9.28 9.32 -21.36
CA SER A 444 7.97 9.94 -21.66
C SER A 444 7.30 10.62 -20.45
N GLY A 445 7.88 10.52 -19.24
CA GLY A 445 7.28 11.03 -18.00
C GLY A 445 6.40 10.00 -17.28
N VAL A 446 6.36 8.74 -17.74
CA VAL A 446 5.58 7.65 -17.08
C VAL A 446 6.12 7.35 -15.69
N ARG A 447 7.44 7.46 -15.47
CA ARG A 447 8.10 7.25 -14.18
C ARG A 447 8.09 8.51 -13.33
N GLY A 448 8.18 8.34 -12.01
CA GLY A 448 8.17 9.42 -11.02
C GLY A 448 7.09 9.22 -9.96
N ASP A 449 7.07 10.09 -8.95
CA ASP A 449 6.18 9.99 -7.80
C ASP A 449 5.10 11.10 -7.73
N ASP A 450 4.95 11.88 -8.80
CA ASP A 450 3.90 12.87 -8.92
C ASP A 450 2.50 12.24 -8.88
N GLY A 451 1.57 12.91 -8.22
CA GLY A 451 0.22 12.39 -7.98
C GLY A 451 -0.61 12.20 -9.26
N ILE A 452 -0.41 13.07 -10.25
CA ILE A 452 -1.00 12.99 -11.59
C ILE A 452 0.11 13.27 -12.60
N LYS A 453 0.29 12.36 -13.54
CA LYS A 453 1.20 12.51 -14.69
C LYS A 453 0.41 12.29 -15.97
N VAL A 454 0.62 13.13 -16.95
CA VAL A 454 0.01 13.00 -18.28
C VAL A 454 1.14 12.82 -19.28
N LEU A 455 0.99 11.87 -20.17
CA LEU A 455 1.96 11.57 -21.23
C LEU A 455 1.24 11.28 -22.54
N THR A 456 1.95 11.48 -23.63
CA THR A 456 1.50 11.12 -24.98
C THR A 456 2.44 10.10 -25.60
N TYR A 457 1.88 9.17 -26.34
CA TYR A 457 2.63 8.13 -27.06
C TYR A 457 2.06 7.91 -28.44
N ASN A 458 2.92 7.89 -29.47
CA ASN A 458 2.46 7.61 -30.83
C ASN A 458 2.39 6.11 -31.10
N TYR A 459 1.21 5.63 -31.44
CA TYR A 459 0.96 4.24 -31.84
C TYR A 459 0.38 4.19 -33.25
N ASN A 460 1.15 3.65 -34.20
CA ASN A 460 0.74 3.53 -35.61
C ASN A 460 0.22 4.84 -36.24
N GLY A 461 0.87 5.96 -35.91
CA GLY A 461 0.47 7.28 -36.43
C GLY A 461 -0.70 7.96 -35.70
N ARG A 462 -1.29 7.31 -34.68
CA ARG A 462 -2.28 7.92 -33.79
C ARG A 462 -1.66 8.20 -32.42
N GLU A 463 -1.98 9.36 -31.87
CA GLU A 463 -1.52 9.73 -30.54
C GLU A 463 -2.42 9.09 -29.47
N ILE A 464 -1.80 8.41 -28.50
CA ILE A 464 -2.44 7.90 -27.28
C ILE A 464 -2.12 8.90 -26.17
N LYS A 465 -3.15 9.43 -25.51
CA LYS A 465 -3.00 10.28 -24.34
C LYS A 465 -3.30 9.48 -23.07
N ALA A 466 -2.28 9.26 -22.26
CA ALA A 466 -2.41 8.47 -21.05
C ALA A 466 -2.26 9.33 -19.78
N ALA A 467 -3.03 9.01 -18.74
CA ALA A 467 -2.87 9.57 -17.41
C ALA A 467 -2.45 8.48 -16.42
N VAL A 468 -1.47 8.81 -15.57
CA VAL A 468 -1.02 7.97 -14.44
C VAL A 468 -1.37 8.69 -13.16
N VAL A 469 -2.23 8.07 -12.37
CA VAL A 469 -2.83 8.70 -11.18
C VAL A 469 -2.58 7.85 -9.95
N ASN A 470 -2.11 8.47 -8.87
CA ASN A 470 -1.96 7.81 -7.59
C ASN A 470 -2.52 8.65 -6.43
N GLY A 471 -3.22 7.96 -5.50
CA GLY A 471 -4.07 8.58 -4.48
C GLY A 471 -5.47 8.89 -5.01
N LEU A 472 -6.51 8.47 -4.28
CA LEU A 472 -7.90 8.56 -4.77
C LEU A 472 -8.41 10.00 -4.86
N ALA A 473 -7.88 10.95 -4.05
CA ALA A 473 -8.19 12.36 -4.22
C ALA A 473 -7.67 12.93 -5.56
N ASN A 474 -6.58 12.39 -6.08
CA ASN A 474 -6.11 12.74 -7.42
C ASN A 474 -6.94 12.05 -8.50
N ALA A 475 -7.39 10.81 -8.26
CA ALA A 475 -8.33 10.14 -9.15
C ALA A 475 -9.64 10.93 -9.26
N ASP A 476 -10.17 11.42 -8.15
CA ASP A 476 -11.35 12.29 -8.11
C ASP A 476 -11.18 13.50 -9.03
N LYS A 477 -10.06 14.21 -8.97
CA LYS A 477 -9.77 15.36 -9.83
C LYS A 477 -9.80 15.00 -11.32
N VAL A 478 -9.14 13.89 -11.69
CA VAL A 478 -9.10 13.43 -13.09
C VAL A 478 -10.48 13.03 -13.57
N LEU A 479 -11.26 12.31 -12.74
CA LEU A 479 -12.63 11.94 -13.09
C LEU A 479 -13.55 13.16 -13.26
N GLN A 480 -13.43 14.17 -12.39
CA GLN A 480 -14.16 15.44 -12.55
C GLN A 480 -13.78 16.16 -13.83
N GLN A 481 -12.50 16.23 -14.19
CA GLN A 481 -12.05 16.81 -15.46
C GLN A 481 -12.64 16.08 -16.67
N ILE A 482 -12.66 14.75 -16.66
CA ILE A 482 -13.28 13.95 -17.73
C ILE A 482 -14.79 14.22 -17.79
N LYS A 483 -15.48 14.20 -16.66
CA LYS A 483 -16.92 14.42 -16.55
C LYS A 483 -17.35 15.81 -17.03
N ASN A 484 -16.51 16.82 -16.77
CA ASN A 484 -16.76 18.21 -17.18
C ASN A 484 -16.25 18.49 -18.60
N HIS A 485 -15.73 17.50 -19.33
CA HIS A 485 -15.10 17.66 -20.66
C HIS A 485 -13.92 18.65 -20.67
N GLU A 486 -13.22 18.80 -19.54
CA GLU A 486 -12.03 19.65 -19.41
C GLU A 486 -10.75 18.93 -19.85
N ALA A 487 -10.77 17.58 -19.83
CA ALA A 487 -9.66 16.75 -20.30
C ALA A 487 -10.17 15.46 -20.92
N GLU A 488 -9.46 14.99 -21.95
CA GLU A 488 -9.70 13.71 -22.62
C GLU A 488 -8.46 12.84 -22.48
N TYR A 489 -8.67 11.56 -22.23
CA TYR A 489 -7.62 10.54 -22.13
C TYR A 489 -8.08 9.27 -22.85
N ASP A 490 -7.11 8.48 -23.31
CA ASP A 490 -7.36 7.15 -23.89
C ASP A 490 -7.13 6.05 -22.87
N PHE A 491 -6.09 6.18 -22.04
CA PHE A 491 -5.70 5.21 -21.04
C PHE A 491 -5.44 5.89 -19.69
N VAL A 492 -6.04 5.37 -18.61
CA VAL A 492 -5.88 5.95 -17.26
C VAL A 492 -5.50 4.86 -16.26
N GLU A 493 -4.25 4.90 -15.80
CA GLU A 493 -3.81 4.08 -14.67
C GLU A 493 -4.21 4.75 -13.37
N VAL A 494 -4.92 4.02 -12.47
CA VAL A 494 -5.25 4.53 -11.14
C VAL A 494 -4.77 3.58 -10.06
N MET A 495 -3.96 4.10 -9.15
CA MET A 495 -3.56 3.40 -7.92
C MET A 495 -4.03 4.17 -6.69
N ALA A 496 -4.75 3.51 -5.77
CA ALA A 496 -5.24 4.14 -4.54
C ALA A 496 -4.09 4.60 -3.61
N CYS A 497 -2.97 3.90 -3.61
CA CYS A 497 -1.82 4.25 -2.78
C CYS A 497 -0.90 5.25 -3.49
N ARG A 498 -0.42 6.27 -2.77
CA ARG A 498 0.62 7.16 -3.29
C ARG A 498 1.85 6.36 -3.69
N THR A 499 2.43 6.65 -4.85
CA THR A 499 3.57 5.94 -5.47
C THR A 499 3.35 4.46 -5.77
N GLY A 500 2.12 3.96 -5.67
CA GLY A 500 1.76 2.58 -6.00
C GLY A 500 1.87 1.58 -4.84
N CYS A 501 1.92 0.30 -5.17
CA CYS A 501 1.85 -0.80 -4.22
C CYS A 501 3.07 -0.91 -3.27
N ILE A 502 4.21 -0.30 -3.62
CA ILE A 502 5.38 -0.20 -2.72
C ILE A 502 5.07 0.53 -1.40
N MET A 503 3.99 1.32 -1.38
CA MET A 503 3.47 2.02 -0.20
C MET A 503 2.06 1.54 0.19
N GLY A 504 1.70 0.32 -0.17
CA GLY A 504 0.40 -0.28 0.12
C GLY A 504 0.10 -0.41 1.62
N GLY A 505 -1.19 -0.50 1.95
CA GLY A 505 -1.69 -0.60 3.34
C GLY A 505 -1.20 -1.82 4.12
N GLY A 506 -0.69 -2.85 3.43
CA GLY A 506 -0.09 -4.07 4.02
C GLY A 506 1.42 -4.02 4.20
N GLN A 507 2.10 -2.96 3.73
CA GLN A 507 3.54 -2.82 3.83
C GLN A 507 4.00 -2.43 5.25
N PRO A 508 5.29 -2.66 5.60
CA PRO A 508 5.88 -2.12 6.82
C PRO A 508 5.70 -0.61 6.93
N VAL A 509 5.26 -0.14 8.10
CA VAL A 509 5.10 1.27 8.46
C VAL A 509 6.49 1.89 8.68
N ASN A 510 6.61 3.20 8.82
CA ASN A 510 7.86 3.97 8.96
C ASN A 510 8.61 4.20 7.63
N ALA A 511 7.88 4.20 6.52
CA ALA A 511 8.41 4.49 5.20
C ALA A 511 8.26 5.97 4.85
N GLY A 512 9.24 6.79 5.20
CA GLY A 512 9.33 8.19 4.77
C GLY A 512 9.71 8.33 3.29
N PRO A 513 9.83 9.56 2.77
CA PRO A 513 10.14 9.83 1.35
C PRO A 513 11.41 9.13 0.85
N ARG A 514 12.43 8.98 1.70
CA ARG A 514 13.68 8.26 1.34
C ARG A 514 13.43 6.78 1.10
N THR A 515 12.67 6.12 1.98
CA THR A 515 12.32 4.69 1.84
C THR A 515 11.46 4.47 0.61
N ARG A 516 10.51 5.36 0.32
CA ARG A 516 9.67 5.32 -0.88
C ARG A 516 10.52 5.34 -2.16
N LYS A 517 11.44 6.30 -2.29
CA LYS A 517 12.36 6.39 -3.44
C LYS A 517 13.27 5.16 -3.55
N ALA A 518 13.74 4.63 -2.43
CA ALA A 518 14.56 3.43 -2.42
C ALA A 518 13.79 2.19 -2.89
N ARG A 519 12.55 1.95 -2.42
CA ARG A 519 11.71 0.83 -2.87
C ARG A 519 11.34 0.96 -4.35
N MET A 520 11.05 2.18 -4.82
CA MET A 520 10.80 2.45 -6.25
C MET A 520 12.03 2.10 -7.08
N LYS A 521 13.21 2.57 -6.67
CA LYS A 521 14.48 2.26 -7.34
C LYS A 521 14.72 0.74 -7.35
N GLY A 522 14.48 0.03 -6.27
CA GLY A 522 14.68 -1.42 -6.17
C GLY A 522 13.86 -2.21 -7.18
N LEU A 523 12.59 -1.82 -7.46
CA LEU A 523 11.79 -2.45 -8.51
C LEU A 523 12.31 -2.10 -9.92
N TYR A 524 12.73 -0.86 -10.17
CA TYR A 524 13.32 -0.50 -11.45
C TYR A 524 14.67 -1.17 -11.68
N ASP A 525 15.51 -1.32 -10.65
CA ASP A 525 16.78 -2.07 -10.73
C ASP A 525 16.50 -3.56 -11.01
N THR A 526 15.43 -4.12 -10.42
CA THR A 526 15.01 -5.49 -10.72
C THR A 526 14.58 -5.64 -12.17
N ASP A 527 13.77 -4.71 -12.71
CA ASP A 527 13.43 -4.67 -14.15
C ASP A 527 14.67 -4.61 -15.03
N VAL A 528 15.64 -3.76 -14.68
CA VAL A 528 16.90 -3.65 -15.45
C VAL A 528 17.66 -4.99 -15.48
N ASN A 529 17.66 -5.73 -14.40
CA ASN A 529 18.38 -7.01 -14.27
C ASN A 529 17.59 -8.21 -14.83
N THR A 530 16.26 -8.09 -15.00
CA THR A 530 15.45 -9.15 -15.60
C THR A 530 15.73 -9.29 -17.09
N GLN A 531 15.92 -10.51 -17.59
CA GLN A 531 16.25 -10.76 -19.01
C GLN A 531 15.04 -10.50 -19.92
N ILE A 532 13.87 -11.00 -19.56
CA ILE A 532 12.63 -10.83 -20.31
C ILE A 532 12.06 -9.44 -19.97
N LYS A 533 11.95 -8.56 -20.96
CA LYS A 533 11.49 -7.16 -20.74
C LYS A 533 10.01 -6.97 -20.96
N LYS A 534 9.43 -7.66 -21.93
CA LYS A 534 8.03 -7.55 -22.32
C LYS A 534 7.26 -8.80 -21.93
N SER A 535 6.03 -8.63 -21.48
CA SER A 535 5.16 -9.73 -21.04
C SER A 535 4.85 -10.72 -22.17
N ASN A 536 4.68 -10.24 -23.41
CA ASN A 536 4.44 -11.07 -24.59
C ASN A 536 5.69 -11.77 -25.16
N GLU A 537 6.84 -11.56 -24.57
CA GLU A 537 8.10 -12.27 -24.89
C GLU A 537 8.41 -13.36 -23.86
N ASN A 538 7.61 -13.46 -22.80
CA ASN A 538 7.78 -14.49 -21.79
C ASN A 538 7.33 -15.85 -22.34
N PRO A 539 8.26 -16.82 -22.57
CA PRO A 539 7.93 -18.10 -23.20
C PRO A 539 6.95 -18.93 -22.35
N MET A 540 6.97 -18.75 -21.02
CA MET A 540 6.04 -19.44 -20.14
C MET A 540 4.63 -18.91 -20.29
N ILE A 541 4.45 -17.61 -20.53
CA ILE A 541 3.15 -17.01 -20.87
C ILE A 541 2.65 -17.52 -22.21
N LEU A 542 3.50 -17.52 -23.25
CA LEU A 542 3.12 -18.01 -24.57
C LEU A 542 2.67 -19.47 -24.51
N SER A 543 3.43 -20.34 -23.84
CA SER A 543 3.07 -21.74 -23.64
C SER A 543 1.75 -21.90 -22.89
N LEU A 544 1.45 -21.03 -21.93
CA LEU A 544 0.20 -21.09 -21.17
C LEU A 544 -1.02 -20.83 -22.06
N TYR A 545 -0.95 -19.86 -22.98
CA TYR A 545 -2.03 -19.59 -23.94
C TYR A 545 -2.25 -20.74 -24.92
N ASP A 546 -1.18 -21.44 -25.31
CA ASP A 546 -1.28 -22.58 -26.22
C ASP A 546 -1.82 -23.86 -25.54
N THR A 547 -1.79 -23.90 -24.20
CA THR A 547 -2.14 -25.08 -23.40
C THR A 547 -3.33 -24.84 -22.47
N LEU A 548 -3.05 -24.44 -21.22
CA LEU A 548 -4.03 -24.36 -20.12
C LEU A 548 -5.13 -23.31 -20.36
N LEU A 549 -4.78 -22.17 -20.95
CA LEU A 549 -5.72 -21.08 -21.21
C LEU A 549 -6.50 -21.26 -22.52
N LYS A 550 -6.08 -22.13 -23.41
CA LYS A 550 -6.68 -22.26 -24.73
C LYS A 550 -8.20 -22.42 -24.68
N GLY A 551 -8.92 -21.40 -25.14
CA GLY A 551 -10.39 -21.33 -25.14
C GLY A 551 -11.02 -21.05 -23.76
N LYS A 552 -10.21 -20.71 -22.74
CA LYS A 552 -10.65 -20.38 -21.37
C LYS A 552 -10.20 -18.97 -20.94
N GLU A 553 -9.60 -18.22 -21.85
CA GLU A 553 -8.99 -16.92 -21.56
C GLU A 553 -9.99 -15.98 -20.89
N HIS A 554 -11.19 -15.89 -21.47
CA HIS A 554 -12.23 -15.00 -20.96
C HIS A 554 -12.74 -15.45 -19.58
N GLU A 555 -12.95 -16.75 -19.38
CA GLU A 555 -13.43 -17.30 -18.11
C GLU A 555 -12.44 -17.08 -16.95
N LEU A 556 -11.15 -17.29 -17.21
CA LEU A 556 -10.11 -17.28 -16.18
C LEU A 556 -9.51 -15.89 -15.94
N LEU A 557 -9.45 -15.06 -16.99
CA LEU A 557 -8.68 -13.80 -16.94
C LEU A 557 -9.55 -12.54 -16.90
N HIS A 558 -10.84 -12.65 -17.29
CA HIS A 558 -11.76 -11.50 -17.30
C HIS A 558 -12.86 -11.61 -16.25
N ARG A 559 -13.52 -10.51 -16.01
CA ARG A 559 -14.66 -10.38 -15.09
C ARG A 559 -15.74 -9.49 -15.68
N ASN A 560 -16.97 -9.73 -15.27
CA ASN A 560 -18.07 -8.83 -15.53
C ASN A 560 -18.32 -8.01 -14.27
N PHE A 561 -18.24 -6.68 -14.36
CA PHE A 561 -18.72 -5.83 -13.30
C PHE A 561 -20.25 -5.92 -13.28
N SER A 562 -20.81 -6.56 -12.25
CA SER A 562 -22.24 -6.51 -12.00
C SER A 562 -22.56 -5.07 -11.59
N GLY A 563 -23.13 -4.30 -12.50
CA GLY A 563 -23.71 -3.01 -12.12
C GLY A 563 -24.69 -3.21 -10.97
N LYS A 564 -24.50 -2.48 -9.87
CA LYS A 564 -25.50 -2.34 -8.81
C LYS A 564 -26.67 -1.58 -9.33
#